data_e356740195f8fb1b4e88a79684ca9ce2
#
_entry.id   e356740195f8fb1b4e88a79684ca9ce2
#
_cell.length_a   1.000
_cell.length_b   1.000
_cell.length_c   1.000
_cell.angle_alpha   90.00
_cell.angle_beta   90.00
_cell.angle_gamma   90.00
#
_symmetry.space_group_name_H-M   'P 1'
#
loop_
_entity.id
_entity.type
_entity.pdbx_description
1 polymer ?
#
loop_
_entity_poly.entity_id
_entity_poly.type
_entity_poly.pdbx_seq_one_letter_code
_entity_poly.pdbx_strand_id
1 'polypeptide(L)'
;MLNGYKFESIRALRSENVIAWEVLSTAKPHVNLEDYFGSMPATQRKAHFFAQLRHAMFCKDGDKYYLNATSDLLLETDFLDRLKEETPCPERLAIEVTDLHTMVQLEDTQSQALRKCIATLHQWGIEVWADDVCEDLLPDLLTSQIRFCGIKIDKHTFWNGRIEQAKFLHLTRQCKRVASKVLIEGIETAGDFALARASAADYGQGYLWGRK
;
A
#
# COMPACT_ATOMS: atom_id res chain seq x y z
N MET A 1 0.47 21.67 -8.52
CA MET A 1 -0.89 21.13 -8.75
C MET A 1 -0.77 19.76 -9.39
N LEU A 2 -1.58 18.82 -8.94
CA LEU A 2 -1.73 17.52 -9.57
C LEU A 2 -2.27 17.68 -10.99
N ASN A 3 -1.91 16.77 -11.90
CA ASN A 3 -2.31 16.84 -13.30
C ASN A 3 -2.87 15.52 -13.86
N GLY A 4 -3.02 14.50 -13.03
CA GLY A 4 -3.61 13.21 -13.40
C GLY A 4 -3.19 12.07 -12.50
N TYR A 5 -3.41 10.85 -13.00
CA TYR A 5 -3.01 9.60 -12.36
C TYR A 5 -2.12 8.79 -13.29
N LYS A 6 -1.27 7.96 -12.71
CA LYS A 6 -0.51 6.91 -13.40
C LYS A 6 -0.78 5.58 -12.67
N PHE A 7 -0.57 4.50 -13.39
CA PHE A 7 -0.71 3.15 -12.85
C PHE A 7 0.65 2.47 -12.83
N GLU A 8 1.04 1.94 -11.67
CA GLU A 8 2.23 1.10 -11.55
C GLU A 8 1.81 -0.36 -11.35
N SER A 9 2.38 -1.27 -12.16
CA SER A 9 1.98 -2.67 -12.11
C SER A 9 2.55 -3.38 -10.89
N ILE A 10 1.68 -4.11 -10.18
CA ILE A 10 2.06 -5.09 -9.15
C ILE A 10 2.07 -6.45 -9.80
N ARG A 11 3.19 -7.18 -9.67
CA ARG A 11 3.39 -8.46 -10.34
C ARG A 11 3.67 -9.59 -9.38
N ALA A 12 3.15 -10.76 -9.70
CA ALA A 12 3.51 -11.99 -9.01
C ALA A 12 4.96 -12.37 -9.35
N LEU A 13 5.85 -12.50 -8.35
CA LEU A 13 7.26 -12.79 -8.57
C LEU A 13 7.51 -14.15 -9.23
N ARG A 14 6.60 -15.11 -9.08
CA ARG A 14 6.75 -16.46 -9.66
C ARG A 14 6.34 -16.52 -11.13
N SER A 15 5.20 -15.92 -11.48
CA SER A 15 4.62 -16.01 -12.84
C SER A 15 4.86 -14.76 -13.68
N GLU A 16 5.33 -13.67 -13.07
CA GLU A 16 5.50 -12.34 -13.66
C GLU A 16 4.20 -11.70 -14.19
N ASN A 17 3.07 -12.34 -13.95
CA ASN A 17 1.77 -11.77 -14.35
C ASN A 17 1.46 -10.51 -13.53
N VAL A 18 0.86 -9.53 -14.18
CA VAL A 18 0.24 -8.40 -13.49
C VAL A 18 -0.96 -8.91 -12.69
N ILE A 19 -1.01 -8.59 -11.41
CA ILE A 19 -2.09 -8.99 -10.50
C ILE A 19 -2.93 -7.81 -10.02
N ALA A 20 -2.37 -6.61 -10.08
CA ALA A 20 -3.02 -5.38 -9.67
C ALA A 20 -2.26 -4.16 -10.21
N TRP A 21 -2.83 -2.99 -9.97
CA TRP A 21 -2.26 -1.70 -10.31
C TRP A 21 -2.33 -0.76 -9.10
N GLU A 22 -1.23 -0.14 -8.75
CA GLU A 22 -1.24 0.97 -7.80
C GLU A 22 -1.59 2.27 -8.53
N VAL A 23 -2.52 3.04 -7.97
CA VAL A 23 -2.99 4.32 -8.54
C VAL A 23 -2.24 5.46 -7.88
N LEU A 24 -1.33 6.04 -8.59
CA LEU A 24 -0.47 7.12 -8.12
C LEU A 24 -0.84 8.46 -8.77
N SER A 25 -0.75 9.53 -8.01
CA SER A 25 -0.94 10.88 -8.52
C SER A 25 0.25 11.33 -9.34
N THR A 26 -0.02 12.09 -10.39
CA THR A 26 1.02 12.80 -11.15
C THR A 26 0.91 14.30 -10.94
N ALA A 27 2.04 14.99 -10.97
CA ALA A 27 2.13 16.42 -10.79
C ALA A 27 3.05 17.07 -11.84
N LYS A 28 3.02 18.39 -11.91
CA LYS A 28 3.98 19.16 -12.72
C LYS A 28 5.41 18.92 -12.21
N PRO A 29 6.45 18.98 -13.09
CA PRO A 29 7.82 18.58 -12.75
C PRO A 29 8.46 19.30 -11.55
N HIS A 30 7.96 20.48 -11.16
CA HIS A 30 8.49 21.26 -10.05
C HIS A 30 7.76 21.01 -8.72
N VAL A 31 6.78 20.11 -8.69
CA VAL A 31 6.02 19.79 -7.46
C VAL A 31 6.61 18.55 -6.82
N ASN A 32 7.12 18.70 -5.59
CA ASN A 32 7.43 17.56 -4.74
C ASN A 32 6.12 16.97 -4.21
N LEU A 33 5.80 15.73 -4.59
CA LEU A 33 4.55 15.08 -4.19
C LEU A 33 4.51 14.73 -2.71
N GLU A 34 5.64 14.40 -2.10
CA GLU A 34 5.74 14.09 -0.68
C GLU A 34 5.37 15.33 0.16
N ASP A 35 6.02 16.47 -0.12
CA ASP A 35 5.70 17.75 0.53
C ASP A 35 4.24 18.18 0.28
N TYR A 36 3.78 17.95 -0.95
CA TYR A 36 2.41 18.30 -1.35
C TYR A 36 1.36 17.51 -0.55
N PHE A 37 1.51 16.20 -0.45
CA PHE A 37 0.59 15.36 0.32
C PHE A 37 0.77 15.55 1.83
N GLY A 38 2.01 15.72 2.31
CA GLY A 38 2.30 16.00 3.72
C GLY A 38 1.65 17.28 4.25
N SER A 39 1.53 18.31 3.38
CA SER A 39 0.88 19.58 3.72
C SER A 39 -0.62 19.64 3.37
N MET A 40 -1.17 18.61 2.76
CA MET A 40 -2.56 18.61 2.29
C MET A 40 -3.55 18.53 3.46
N PRO A 41 -4.53 19.46 3.56
CA PRO A 41 -5.59 19.37 4.58
C PRO A 41 -6.39 18.06 4.49
N ALA A 42 -6.86 17.53 5.63
CA ALA A 42 -7.59 16.26 5.70
C ALA A 42 -8.80 16.21 4.75
N THR A 43 -9.56 17.30 4.65
CA THR A 43 -10.71 17.39 3.73
C THR A 43 -10.30 17.25 2.26
N GLN A 44 -9.13 17.78 1.87
CA GLN A 44 -8.61 17.64 0.52
C GLN A 44 -8.04 16.24 0.28
N ARG A 45 -7.35 15.61 1.26
CA ARG A 45 -6.90 14.22 1.18
C ARG A 45 -8.09 13.28 0.96
N LYS A 46 -9.16 13.46 1.73
CA LYS A 46 -10.40 12.69 1.56
C LYS A 46 -11.01 12.88 0.17
N ALA A 47 -11.15 14.12 -0.29
CA ALA A 47 -11.68 14.39 -1.63
C ALA A 47 -10.81 13.77 -2.72
N HIS A 48 -9.48 13.80 -2.55
CA HIS A 48 -8.52 13.21 -3.46
C HIS A 48 -8.63 11.67 -3.51
N PHE A 49 -8.66 11.01 -2.35
CA PHE A 49 -8.86 9.56 -2.26
C PHE A 49 -10.11 9.10 -3.03
N PHE A 50 -11.25 9.74 -2.79
CA PHE A 50 -12.48 9.40 -3.48
C PHE A 50 -12.47 9.75 -4.98
N ALA A 51 -11.68 10.73 -5.41
CA ALA A 51 -11.48 10.99 -6.83
C ALA A 51 -10.65 9.87 -7.49
N GLN A 52 -9.59 9.39 -6.84
CA GLN A 52 -8.81 8.23 -7.29
C GLN A 52 -9.67 6.96 -7.32
N LEU A 53 -10.47 6.72 -6.28
CA LEU A 53 -11.38 5.58 -6.18
C LEU A 53 -12.35 5.54 -7.37
N ARG A 54 -13.03 6.65 -7.64
CA ARG A 54 -13.92 6.74 -8.81
C ARG A 54 -13.17 6.44 -10.10
N HIS A 55 -11.98 7.03 -10.28
CA HIS A 55 -11.17 6.79 -11.47
C HIS A 55 -10.83 5.30 -11.64
N ALA A 56 -10.38 4.64 -10.58
CA ALA A 56 -10.07 3.20 -10.57
C ALA A 56 -11.31 2.33 -10.84
N MET A 57 -12.43 2.62 -10.20
CA MET A 57 -13.66 1.83 -10.36
C MET A 57 -14.31 1.98 -11.74
N PHE A 58 -14.07 3.10 -12.44
CA PHE A 58 -14.53 3.31 -13.81
C PHE A 58 -13.68 2.58 -14.86
N CYS A 59 -12.48 2.10 -14.54
CA CYS A 59 -11.71 1.25 -15.44
C CYS A 59 -12.44 -0.08 -15.68
N LYS A 60 -12.65 -0.43 -16.96
CA LYS A 60 -13.51 -1.57 -17.36
C LYS A 60 -12.76 -2.90 -17.44
N ASP A 61 -11.47 -2.90 -17.15
CA ASP A 61 -10.58 -4.07 -17.32
C ASP A 61 -10.76 -5.18 -16.27
N GLY A 62 -11.51 -4.93 -15.19
CA GLY A 62 -11.75 -5.91 -14.12
C GLY A 62 -10.56 -6.09 -13.17
N ASP A 63 -9.49 -5.32 -13.35
CA ASP A 63 -8.28 -5.40 -12.54
C ASP A 63 -8.51 -4.92 -11.10
N LYS A 64 -7.62 -5.33 -10.21
CA LYS A 64 -7.54 -4.85 -8.82
C LYS A 64 -6.70 -3.57 -8.76
N TYR A 65 -7.14 -2.62 -7.96
CA TYR A 65 -6.48 -1.33 -7.77
C TYR A 65 -6.11 -1.09 -6.31
N TYR A 66 -4.90 -0.61 -6.10
CA TYR A 66 -4.35 -0.22 -4.81
C TYR A 66 -4.39 1.31 -4.69
N LEU A 67 -4.93 1.80 -3.57
CA LEU A 67 -5.12 3.22 -3.29
C LEU A 67 -4.53 3.57 -1.94
N ASN A 68 -3.74 4.64 -1.90
CA ASN A 68 -3.09 5.14 -0.71
C ASN A 68 -4.07 5.89 0.20
N ALA A 69 -4.09 5.55 1.49
CA ALA A 69 -4.88 6.21 2.53
C ALA A 69 -4.06 6.34 3.81
N THR A 70 -4.31 7.42 4.55
CA THR A 70 -3.74 7.62 5.89
C THR A 70 -4.68 7.08 6.96
N SER A 71 -4.15 6.75 8.14
CA SER A 71 -4.94 6.23 9.26
C SER A 71 -6.02 7.21 9.72
N ASP A 72 -5.75 8.52 9.69
CA ASP A 72 -6.73 9.56 10.00
C ASP A 72 -7.91 9.58 9.02
N LEU A 73 -7.67 9.32 7.73
CA LEU A 73 -8.73 9.20 6.73
C LEU A 73 -9.64 8.00 7.02
N LEU A 74 -9.07 6.85 7.41
CA LEU A 74 -9.83 5.65 7.77
C LEU A 74 -10.67 5.86 9.04
N LEU A 75 -10.29 6.80 9.90
CA LEU A 75 -10.99 7.15 11.13
C LEU A 75 -12.10 8.22 10.95
N GLU A 76 -12.21 8.81 9.77
CA GLU A 76 -13.28 9.76 9.45
C GLU A 76 -14.67 9.10 9.59
N THR A 77 -15.60 9.78 10.25
CA THR A 77 -16.90 9.20 10.65
C THR A 77 -17.77 8.72 9.48
N ASP A 78 -17.66 9.36 8.32
CA ASP A 78 -18.43 9.03 7.10
C ASP A 78 -17.61 8.23 6.08
N PHE A 79 -16.37 7.83 6.42
CA PHE A 79 -15.48 7.15 5.47
C PHE A 79 -16.08 5.83 4.96
N LEU A 80 -16.51 4.97 5.86
CA LEU A 80 -17.06 3.65 5.51
C LEU A 80 -18.38 3.77 4.72
N ASP A 81 -19.26 4.66 5.12
CA ASP A 81 -20.55 4.84 4.44
C ASP A 81 -20.34 5.29 3.00
N ARG A 82 -19.50 6.29 2.82
CA ARG A 82 -19.17 6.81 1.50
C ARG A 82 -18.40 5.80 0.65
N LEU A 83 -17.44 5.07 1.25
CA LEU A 83 -16.70 4.03 0.54
C LEU A 83 -17.64 2.95 0.01
N LYS A 84 -18.62 2.52 0.82
CA LYS A 84 -19.61 1.53 0.43
C LYS A 84 -20.47 1.99 -0.75
N GLU A 85 -20.85 3.27 -0.77
CA GLU A 85 -21.62 3.85 -1.87
C GLU A 85 -20.83 3.96 -3.18
N GLU A 86 -19.52 4.31 -3.06
CA GLU A 86 -18.67 4.58 -4.22
C GLU A 86 -17.89 3.33 -4.73
N THR A 87 -18.00 2.17 -4.06
CA THR A 87 -17.26 0.94 -4.43
C THR A 87 -18.22 -0.19 -4.84
N PRO A 88 -18.63 -0.25 -6.11
CA PRO A 88 -19.55 -1.29 -6.59
C PRO A 88 -18.93 -2.70 -6.63
N CYS A 89 -17.61 -2.80 -6.70
CA CYS A 89 -16.84 -4.04 -6.76
C CYS A 89 -15.72 -4.01 -5.70
N PRO A 90 -16.04 -4.20 -4.42
CA PRO A 90 -15.09 -4.02 -3.33
C PRO A 90 -13.89 -4.99 -3.41
N GLU A 91 -14.03 -6.17 -3.98
CA GLU A 91 -12.96 -7.14 -4.22
C GLU A 91 -11.87 -6.64 -5.18
N ARG A 92 -12.16 -5.58 -5.95
CA ARG A 92 -11.21 -4.91 -6.84
C ARG A 92 -10.40 -3.82 -6.15
N LEU A 93 -10.70 -3.51 -4.88
CA LEU A 93 -10.03 -2.48 -4.12
C LEU A 93 -9.06 -3.09 -3.10
N ALA A 94 -7.87 -2.52 -3.04
CA ALA A 94 -6.95 -2.63 -1.92
C ALA A 94 -6.62 -1.22 -1.41
N ILE A 95 -6.53 -1.05 -0.11
CA ILE A 95 -6.16 0.20 0.55
C ILE A 95 -4.79 0.02 1.20
N GLU A 96 -3.86 0.91 0.89
CA GLU A 96 -2.51 0.96 1.44
C GLU A 96 -2.45 2.03 2.53
N VAL A 97 -2.15 1.62 3.75
CA VAL A 97 -1.98 2.55 4.88
C VAL A 97 -0.56 3.07 4.87
N THR A 98 -0.40 4.36 4.55
CA THR A 98 0.90 4.98 4.24
C THR A 98 1.56 5.67 5.44
N ASP A 99 0.84 5.92 6.54
CA ASP A 99 1.33 6.65 7.72
C ASP A 99 1.56 5.74 8.93
N LEU A 100 2.22 4.59 8.72
CA LEU A 100 2.39 3.55 9.75
C LEU A 100 3.03 4.06 11.05
N HIS A 101 4.02 4.96 10.96
CA HIS A 101 4.63 5.56 12.14
C HIS A 101 3.62 6.35 12.99
N THR A 102 2.68 7.05 12.36
CA THR A 102 1.59 7.74 13.07
C THR A 102 0.58 6.73 13.58
N MET A 103 0.23 5.75 12.76
CA MET A 103 -0.75 4.71 13.09
C MET A 103 -0.38 3.94 14.37
N VAL A 104 0.90 3.56 14.53
CA VAL A 104 1.34 2.79 15.71
C VAL A 104 1.38 3.62 16.99
N GLN A 105 1.31 4.95 16.88
CA GLN A 105 1.28 5.90 18.00
C GLN A 105 -0.14 6.37 18.37
N LEU A 106 -1.17 5.86 17.70
CA LEU A 106 -2.56 6.20 18.00
C LEU A 106 -2.93 5.81 19.44
N GLU A 107 -3.73 6.64 20.09
CA GLU A 107 -4.31 6.32 21.39
C GLU A 107 -5.20 5.06 21.31
N ASP A 108 -5.40 4.39 22.43
CA ASP A 108 -6.14 3.11 22.51
C ASP A 108 -7.52 3.18 21.84
N THR A 109 -8.24 4.28 22.03
CA THR A 109 -9.58 4.49 21.45
C THR A 109 -9.55 4.59 19.93
N GLN A 110 -8.57 5.31 19.39
CA GLN A 110 -8.35 5.46 17.95
C GLN A 110 -7.84 4.15 17.34
N SER A 111 -6.89 3.48 18.01
CA SER A 111 -6.41 2.16 17.61
C SER A 111 -7.53 1.12 17.55
N GLN A 112 -8.46 1.14 18.52
CA GLN A 112 -9.63 0.26 18.50
C GLN A 112 -10.59 0.60 17.37
N ALA A 113 -10.82 1.89 17.09
CA ALA A 113 -11.66 2.34 15.99
C ALA A 113 -11.06 1.93 14.64
N LEU A 114 -9.74 2.09 14.46
CA LEU A 114 -9.04 1.69 13.25
C LEU A 114 -9.11 0.17 13.01
N ARG A 115 -8.89 -0.65 14.06
CA ARG A 115 -9.07 -2.10 13.98
C ARG A 115 -10.47 -2.49 13.52
N LYS A 116 -11.51 -1.81 14.03
CA LYS A 116 -12.91 -2.05 13.62
C LYS A 116 -13.13 -1.64 12.17
N CYS A 117 -12.62 -0.49 11.75
CA CYS A 117 -12.69 -0.03 10.37
C CYS A 117 -12.06 -1.06 9.42
N ILE A 118 -10.83 -1.49 9.69
CA ILE A 118 -10.11 -2.48 8.86
C ILE A 118 -10.86 -3.82 8.84
N ALA A 119 -11.40 -4.28 9.97
CA ALA A 119 -12.20 -5.49 10.01
C ALA A 119 -13.47 -5.39 9.14
N THR A 120 -14.12 -4.23 9.11
CA THR A 120 -15.27 -3.96 8.23
C THR A 120 -14.87 -3.99 6.76
N LEU A 121 -13.74 -3.37 6.40
CA LEU A 121 -13.20 -3.41 5.04
C LEU A 121 -12.96 -4.85 4.56
N HIS A 122 -12.35 -5.67 5.41
CA HIS A 122 -12.14 -7.10 5.12
C HIS A 122 -13.46 -7.86 4.92
N GLN A 123 -14.48 -7.58 5.73
CA GLN A 123 -15.81 -8.20 5.55
C GLN A 123 -16.46 -7.84 4.21
N TRP A 124 -16.13 -6.67 3.66
CA TRP A 124 -16.57 -6.27 2.31
C TRP A 124 -15.71 -6.84 1.18
N GLY A 125 -14.62 -7.54 1.50
CA GLY A 125 -13.69 -8.07 0.50
C GLY A 125 -12.59 -7.09 0.07
N ILE A 126 -12.48 -5.94 0.73
CA ILE A 126 -11.42 -4.94 0.49
C ILE A 126 -10.17 -5.39 1.23
N GLU A 127 -9.05 -5.50 0.54
CA GLU A 127 -7.76 -5.78 1.15
C GLU A 127 -7.19 -4.51 1.79
N VAL A 128 -6.58 -4.65 2.98
CA VAL A 128 -5.83 -3.55 3.61
C VAL A 128 -4.39 -3.97 3.78
N TRP A 129 -3.48 -3.12 3.33
CA TRP A 129 -2.05 -3.34 3.28
C TRP A 129 -1.30 -2.32 4.13
N ALA A 130 -0.20 -2.74 4.74
CA ALA A 130 0.76 -1.84 5.37
C ALA A 130 1.79 -1.42 4.33
N ASP A 131 1.93 -0.11 4.09
CA ASP A 131 2.84 0.46 3.10
C ASP A 131 4.15 0.96 3.74
N ASP A 132 5.22 1.07 2.95
CA ASP A 132 6.53 1.59 3.35
C ASP A 132 7.11 0.92 4.61
N VAL A 133 6.96 -0.40 4.73
CA VAL A 133 7.43 -1.13 5.92
C VAL A 133 8.94 -1.32 5.88
N CYS A 134 9.61 -0.85 6.94
CA CYS A 134 11.01 -1.11 7.26
C CYS A 134 11.15 -2.04 8.48
N GLU A 135 12.39 -2.48 8.77
CA GLU A 135 12.68 -3.42 9.86
C GLU A 135 12.18 -2.90 11.23
N ASP A 136 12.36 -1.59 11.47
CA ASP A 136 12.05 -0.95 12.75
C ASP A 136 10.53 -0.93 13.07
N LEU A 137 9.67 -0.98 12.05
CA LEU A 137 8.22 -0.99 12.23
C LEU A 137 7.65 -2.37 12.58
N LEU A 138 8.36 -3.46 12.30
CA LEU A 138 7.81 -4.81 12.47
C LEU A 138 7.39 -5.15 13.92
N PRO A 139 8.14 -4.78 14.98
CA PRO A 139 7.70 -5.03 16.35
C PRO A 139 6.36 -4.37 16.65
N ASP A 140 6.19 -3.11 16.22
CA ASP A 140 4.98 -2.34 16.47
C ASP A 140 3.80 -2.89 15.66
N LEU A 141 4.01 -3.30 14.42
CA LEU A 141 2.99 -3.94 13.61
C LEU A 141 2.53 -5.28 14.23
N LEU A 142 3.46 -6.08 14.77
CA LEU A 142 3.13 -7.33 15.46
C LEU A 142 2.28 -7.10 16.73
N THR A 143 2.52 -5.99 17.44
CA THR A 143 1.82 -5.66 18.70
C THR A 143 0.53 -4.88 18.47
N SER A 144 0.36 -4.22 17.32
CA SER A 144 -0.80 -3.39 16.99
C SER A 144 -2.14 -4.14 16.95
N GLN A 145 -2.10 -5.47 16.81
CA GLN A 145 -3.28 -6.33 16.61
C GLN A 145 -4.11 -5.98 15.35
N ILE A 146 -3.57 -5.13 14.47
CA ILE A 146 -4.17 -4.85 13.17
C ILE A 146 -3.83 -6.02 12.24
N ARG A 147 -4.85 -6.53 11.53
CA ARG A 147 -4.67 -7.61 10.56
C ARG A 147 -4.56 -7.03 9.16
N PHE A 148 -3.35 -6.90 8.68
CA PHE A 148 -3.11 -6.55 7.28
C PHE A 148 -3.20 -7.80 6.38
N CYS A 149 -3.72 -7.63 5.17
CA CYS A 149 -3.68 -8.66 4.12
C CYS A 149 -2.27 -8.85 3.58
N GLY A 150 -1.53 -7.75 3.49
CA GLY A 150 -0.16 -7.73 3.00
C GLY A 150 0.67 -6.59 3.57
N ILE A 151 1.96 -6.71 3.32
CA ILE A 151 2.99 -5.72 3.64
C ILE A 151 3.71 -5.34 2.35
N LYS A 152 3.94 -4.05 2.14
CA LYS A 152 4.86 -3.55 1.11
C LYS A 152 6.17 -3.14 1.80
N ILE A 153 7.26 -3.74 1.37
CA ILE A 153 8.61 -3.38 1.84
C ILE A 153 9.10 -2.22 1.00
N ASP A 154 9.41 -1.12 1.70
CA ASP A 154 9.93 0.11 1.11
C ASP A 154 11.17 -0.15 0.23
N LYS A 155 11.26 0.57 -0.87
CA LYS A 155 12.35 0.48 -1.84
C LYS A 155 13.75 0.71 -1.23
N HIS A 156 13.89 1.64 -0.26
CA HIS A 156 15.20 1.90 0.36
C HIS A 156 15.63 0.74 1.25
N THR A 157 14.69 0.13 1.98
CA THR A 157 14.88 -1.10 2.75
C THR A 157 15.32 -2.25 1.82
N PHE A 158 14.68 -2.39 0.67
CA PHE A 158 15.06 -3.38 -0.33
C PHE A 158 16.45 -3.10 -0.92
N TRP A 159 16.75 -1.85 -1.28
CA TRP A 159 18.05 -1.50 -1.87
C TRP A 159 19.22 -1.69 -0.89
N ASN A 160 19.02 -1.43 0.39
CA ASN A 160 19.99 -1.80 1.44
C ASN A 160 20.18 -3.32 1.49
N GLY A 161 19.12 -4.07 1.28
CA GLY A 161 19.15 -5.53 1.18
C GLY A 161 19.97 -6.08 0.02
N ARG A 162 20.30 -5.29 -1.02
CA ARG A 162 21.24 -5.67 -2.08
C ARG A 162 22.63 -5.98 -1.51
N ILE A 163 23.02 -5.29 -0.45
CA ILE A 163 24.32 -5.43 0.23
C ILE A 163 24.22 -6.52 1.32
N GLU A 164 23.16 -6.48 2.12
CA GLU A 164 22.94 -7.39 3.27
C GLU A 164 21.85 -8.42 2.97
N GLN A 165 22.07 -9.25 1.93
CA GLN A 165 21.04 -10.18 1.41
C GLN A 165 20.48 -11.12 2.49
N ALA A 166 21.35 -11.67 3.36
CA ALA A 166 20.89 -12.58 4.42
C ALA A 166 19.93 -11.89 5.40
N LYS A 167 20.21 -10.63 5.76
CA LYS A 167 19.35 -9.82 6.61
C LYS A 167 18.01 -9.51 5.92
N PHE A 168 18.05 -9.13 4.64
CA PHE A 168 16.85 -8.89 3.85
C PHE A 168 15.97 -10.15 3.71
N LEU A 169 16.56 -11.31 3.43
CA LEU A 169 15.81 -12.58 3.37
C LEU A 169 15.20 -12.95 4.72
N HIS A 170 15.86 -12.59 5.82
CA HIS A 170 15.29 -12.76 7.16
C HIS A 170 14.11 -11.81 7.38
N LEU A 171 14.26 -10.52 7.02
CA LEU A 171 13.19 -9.51 7.11
C LEU A 171 11.92 -9.96 6.38
N THR A 172 12.03 -10.43 5.14
CA THR A 172 10.86 -10.88 4.37
C THR A 172 10.11 -12.04 5.05
N ARG A 173 10.84 -12.94 5.75
CA ARG A 173 10.22 -14.00 6.56
C ARG A 173 9.53 -13.46 7.81
N GLN A 174 10.09 -12.41 8.45
CA GLN A 174 9.43 -11.75 9.58
C GLN A 174 8.16 -11.03 9.12
N CYS A 175 8.16 -10.38 7.97
CA CYS A 175 6.96 -9.78 7.37
C CYS A 175 5.82 -10.81 7.21
N LYS A 176 6.14 -12.06 6.85
CA LYS A 176 5.15 -13.16 6.76
C LYS A 176 4.51 -13.54 8.11
N ARG A 177 5.05 -13.10 9.22
CA ARG A 177 4.42 -13.28 10.54
C ARG A 177 3.36 -12.22 10.83
N VAL A 178 3.49 -11.05 10.20
CA VAL A 178 2.54 -9.92 10.32
C VAL A 178 1.39 -10.07 9.33
N ALA A 179 1.70 -10.41 8.07
CA ALA A 179 0.70 -10.54 7.01
C ALA A 179 0.97 -11.75 6.10
N SER A 180 -0.09 -12.27 5.46
CA SER A 180 0.00 -13.43 4.57
C SER A 180 0.73 -13.16 3.26
N LYS A 181 0.72 -11.90 2.79
CA LYS A 181 1.31 -11.47 1.52
C LYS A 181 2.43 -10.46 1.77
N VAL A 182 3.49 -10.52 0.98
CA VAL A 182 4.61 -9.56 1.01
C VAL A 182 4.90 -9.10 -0.41
N LEU A 183 4.98 -7.79 -0.59
CA LEU A 183 5.35 -7.11 -1.82
C LEU A 183 6.69 -6.38 -1.60
N ILE A 184 7.57 -6.40 -2.59
CA ILE A 184 8.84 -5.66 -2.59
C ILE A 184 8.73 -4.55 -3.62
N GLU A 185 9.05 -3.33 -3.19
CA GLU A 185 9.14 -2.17 -4.06
C GLU A 185 10.57 -1.94 -4.58
N GLY A 186 10.68 -1.15 -5.65
CA GLY A 186 11.97 -0.71 -6.17
C GLY A 186 12.77 -1.78 -6.92
N ILE A 187 12.12 -2.76 -7.52
CA ILE A 187 12.77 -3.75 -8.39
C ILE A 187 13.07 -3.08 -9.73
N GLU A 188 14.36 -2.80 -9.99
CA GLU A 188 14.81 -2.04 -11.17
C GLU A 188 15.67 -2.84 -12.12
N THR A 189 16.35 -3.89 -11.63
CA THR A 189 17.29 -4.70 -12.40
C THR A 189 16.96 -6.19 -12.32
N ALA A 190 17.52 -6.97 -13.24
CA ALA A 190 17.44 -8.45 -13.20
C ALA A 190 18.03 -9.02 -11.90
N GLY A 191 19.07 -8.38 -11.34
CA GLY A 191 19.65 -8.77 -10.03
C GLY A 191 18.67 -8.54 -8.89
N ASP A 192 17.94 -7.42 -8.89
CA ASP A 192 16.88 -7.14 -7.92
C ASP A 192 15.77 -8.18 -8.00
N PHE A 193 15.35 -8.50 -9.20
CA PHE A 193 14.33 -9.51 -9.43
C PHE A 193 14.76 -10.89 -8.92
N ALA A 194 16.04 -11.28 -9.17
CA ALA A 194 16.57 -12.53 -8.65
C ALA A 194 16.57 -12.56 -7.11
N LEU A 195 16.98 -11.47 -6.45
CA LEU A 195 16.95 -11.35 -4.98
C LEU A 195 15.51 -11.39 -4.45
N ALA A 196 14.58 -10.66 -5.07
CA ALA A 196 13.17 -10.66 -4.70
C ALA A 196 12.57 -12.08 -4.82
N ARG A 197 12.86 -12.80 -5.89
CA ARG A 197 12.43 -14.21 -6.09
C ARG A 197 13.02 -15.20 -5.09
N ALA A 198 14.22 -14.94 -4.61
CA ALA A 198 14.87 -15.76 -3.58
C ALA A 198 14.29 -15.50 -2.17
N SER A 199 13.56 -14.42 -1.99
CA SER A 199 12.96 -14.01 -0.72
C SER A 199 11.64 -14.74 -0.43
N ALA A 200 11.03 -14.42 0.71
CA ALA A 200 9.68 -14.90 1.06
C ALA A 200 8.55 -14.05 0.46
N ALA A 201 8.86 -13.06 -0.40
CA ALA A 201 7.86 -12.20 -1.00
C ALA A 201 7.06 -12.92 -2.10
N ASP A 202 5.82 -12.48 -2.28
CA ASP A 202 4.90 -13.00 -3.29
C ASP A 202 4.88 -12.11 -4.53
N TYR A 203 5.02 -10.79 -4.31
CA TYR A 203 4.80 -9.77 -5.31
C TYR A 203 5.97 -8.79 -5.39
N GLY A 204 6.05 -8.11 -6.51
CA GLY A 204 7.05 -7.07 -6.74
C GLY A 204 6.51 -5.93 -7.59
N GLN A 205 7.09 -4.76 -7.39
CA GLN A 205 6.80 -3.52 -8.11
C GLN A 205 8.11 -2.78 -8.38
N GLY A 206 8.19 -2.10 -9.53
CA GLY A 206 9.35 -1.30 -9.85
C GLY A 206 9.58 -1.09 -11.34
N TYR A 207 10.61 -0.35 -11.66
CA TYR A 207 10.90 0.10 -13.03
C TYR A 207 11.40 -0.99 -13.97
N LEU A 208 11.75 -2.16 -13.46
CA LEU A 208 12.12 -3.31 -14.30
C LEU A 208 11.06 -3.60 -15.37
N TRP A 209 9.79 -3.39 -15.04
CA TRP A 209 8.66 -3.69 -15.94
C TRP A 209 8.10 -2.46 -16.68
N GLY A 210 8.77 -1.31 -16.57
CA GLY A 210 8.36 -0.06 -17.20
C GLY A 210 7.22 0.65 -16.46
N ARG A 211 6.93 1.87 -16.92
CA ARG A 211 5.77 2.68 -16.49
C ARG A 211 4.73 2.64 -17.61
N LYS A 212 3.45 2.51 -17.26
CA LYS A 212 2.36 2.80 -18.19
C LYS A 212 1.88 4.23 -18.03
#